data_ec577e64903734fa6a42ebf0d7755462
#
_entry.id   ec577e64903734fa6a42ebf0d7755462
#
_cell.length_a   1.000
_cell.length_b   1.000
_cell.length_c   1.000
_cell.angle_alpha   90.00
_cell.angle_beta   90.00
_cell.angle_gamma   90.00
#
_symmetry.space_group_name_H-M   'P 1'
#
loop_
_entity.id
_entity.type
_entity.pdbx_description
1 polymer ?
#
loop_
_entity_poly.entity_id
_entity_poly.type
_entity_poly.pdbx_seq_one_letter_code
_entity_poly.pdbx_strand_id
1 'polypeptide(L)'
;ILSHEFKTIVTVSSPVLLPALLRNGDVDMVLLDMNFGAGKQSGGEGLFWLDRILELKNPPAVILITAFGDIELAVSSLKRGASDFIVKPWDNEKLIQTLVHVWEHRMESNTDKASSVAESLINALLKKYTEAYAKPLPRLTAEAVDKLSDMAGRGDLALLQQIVERTVLLVDKCRLDADDFYVEELAEASHPCTLEDME
;
A
#
# COMPACT_ATOMS: atom_id res chain seq x y z
N ILE A 1 -15.42 8.90 -15.82
CA ILE A 1 -15.71 8.56 -14.43
C ILE A 1 -15.22 9.68 -13.52
N LEU A 2 -13.94 9.98 -13.48
CA LEU A 2 -13.37 11.01 -12.59
C LEU A 2 -13.91 12.42 -12.86
N SER A 3 -14.30 12.75 -14.09
CA SER A 3 -14.81 14.07 -14.48
C SER A 3 -16.16 14.45 -13.85
N HIS A 4 -16.84 13.52 -13.18
CA HIS A 4 -18.05 13.84 -12.41
C HIS A 4 -17.73 14.27 -10.97
N GLU A 5 -16.63 13.81 -10.41
CA GLU A 5 -16.22 14.08 -9.03
C GLU A 5 -15.23 15.24 -8.94
N PHE A 6 -14.38 15.41 -9.95
CA PHE A 6 -13.31 16.39 -9.94
C PHE A 6 -13.50 17.49 -11.00
N LYS A 7 -13.32 18.74 -10.58
CA LYS A 7 -13.57 19.93 -11.42
C LYS A 7 -12.67 20.00 -12.65
N THR A 8 -11.40 19.64 -12.50
CA THR A 8 -10.40 19.73 -13.57
C THR A 8 -9.49 18.52 -13.50
N ILE A 9 -9.32 17.84 -14.63
CA ILE A 9 -8.42 16.70 -14.76
C ILE A 9 -7.46 16.97 -15.90
N VAL A 10 -6.17 16.88 -15.62
CA VAL A 10 -5.10 17.03 -16.61
C VAL A 10 -4.38 15.69 -16.73
N THR A 11 -4.32 15.15 -17.94
CA THR A 11 -3.60 13.91 -18.22
C THR A 11 -2.27 14.23 -18.89
N VAL A 12 -1.19 13.63 -18.38
CA VAL A 12 0.17 13.84 -18.85
C VAL A 12 0.78 12.49 -19.22
N SER A 13 1.27 12.38 -20.45
CA SER A 13 1.88 11.14 -20.95
C SER A 13 3.35 10.97 -20.51
N SER A 14 3.99 12.06 -20.08
CA SER A 14 5.39 12.03 -19.64
C SER A 14 5.55 12.81 -18.33
N PRO A 15 6.14 12.19 -17.31
CA PRO A 15 6.33 12.83 -16.01
C PRO A 15 7.31 14.01 -16.05
N VAL A 16 8.09 14.15 -17.10
CA VAL A 16 9.00 15.30 -17.32
C VAL A 16 8.24 16.64 -17.36
N LEU A 17 6.95 16.62 -17.69
CA LEU A 17 6.09 17.80 -17.71
C LEU A 17 5.54 18.20 -16.33
N LEU A 18 5.63 17.32 -15.33
CA LEU A 18 5.11 17.55 -13.98
C LEU A 18 5.66 18.83 -13.32
N PRO A 19 6.98 19.11 -13.35
CA PRO A 19 7.50 20.34 -12.72
C PRO A 19 6.92 21.62 -13.30
N ALA A 20 6.60 21.63 -14.58
CA ALA A 20 5.99 22.79 -15.23
C ALA A 20 4.53 22.97 -14.82
N LEU A 21 3.78 21.88 -14.70
CA LEU A 21 2.37 21.89 -14.29
C LEU A 21 2.19 22.20 -12.80
N LEU A 22 3.10 21.69 -11.95
CA LEU A 22 3.00 21.85 -10.49
C LEU A 22 3.55 23.20 -9.99
N ARG A 23 4.24 23.95 -10.85
CA ARG A 23 4.91 25.21 -10.45
C ARG A 23 3.94 26.28 -9.98
N ASN A 24 2.71 26.31 -10.49
CA ASN A 24 1.69 27.31 -10.16
C ASN A 24 0.93 26.99 -8.87
N GLY A 25 1.06 25.76 -8.31
CA GLY A 25 0.37 25.37 -7.09
C GLY A 25 -1.14 25.10 -7.24
N ASP A 26 -1.64 25.03 -8.47
CA ASP A 26 -3.08 24.84 -8.78
C ASP A 26 -3.49 23.36 -8.84
N VAL A 27 -2.58 22.46 -8.51
CA VAL A 27 -2.82 21.01 -8.53
C VAL A 27 -2.98 20.51 -7.10
N ASP A 28 -4.13 19.95 -6.79
CA ASP A 28 -4.45 19.44 -5.46
C ASP A 28 -3.98 18.01 -5.26
N MET A 29 -4.04 17.21 -6.32
CA MET A 29 -3.77 15.77 -6.25
C MET A 29 -3.07 15.29 -7.53
N VAL A 30 -2.18 14.34 -7.40
CA VAL A 30 -1.47 13.67 -8.48
C VAL A 30 -1.67 12.17 -8.40
N LEU A 31 -2.20 11.58 -9.47
CA LEU A 31 -2.19 10.13 -9.71
C LEU A 31 -0.92 9.80 -10.49
N LEU A 32 0.00 9.11 -9.86
CA LEU A 32 1.33 8.84 -10.41
C LEU A 32 1.49 7.33 -10.70
N ASP A 33 1.61 6.98 -11.96
CA ASP A 33 1.96 5.59 -12.33
C ASP A 33 3.40 5.29 -11.90
N MET A 34 3.63 4.12 -11.33
CA MET A 34 4.97 3.69 -10.92
C MET A 34 5.85 3.26 -12.11
N ASN A 35 5.24 2.87 -13.22
CA ASN A 35 5.92 2.33 -14.40
C ASN A 35 5.58 3.15 -15.65
N PHE A 36 6.46 4.07 -16.04
CA PHE A 36 6.30 4.90 -17.25
C PHE A 36 6.96 4.30 -18.49
N GLY A 37 7.93 3.40 -18.34
CA GLY A 37 8.74 2.86 -19.42
C GLY A 37 8.26 1.50 -19.92
N ALA A 38 8.20 1.34 -21.24
CA ALA A 38 8.00 0.04 -21.84
C ALA A 38 9.25 -0.83 -21.62
N GLY A 39 9.18 -1.78 -20.69
CA GLY A 39 10.14 -2.88 -20.60
C GLY A 39 11.08 -2.94 -19.39
N LYS A 40 11.06 -2.01 -18.45
CA LYS A 40 11.79 -2.14 -17.18
C LYS A 40 10.84 -1.93 -15.99
N GLN A 41 10.45 -3.01 -15.37
CA GLN A 41 9.66 -3.02 -14.12
C GLN A 41 10.58 -2.69 -12.92
N SER A 42 11.15 -1.50 -12.90
CA SER A 42 12.04 -1.13 -11.78
C SER A 42 11.38 -0.28 -10.71
N GLY A 43 10.19 0.28 -10.98
CA GLY A 43 9.48 1.19 -10.04
C GLY A 43 10.29 2.42 -9.61
N GLY A 44 11.57 2.47 -9.94
CA GLY A 44 12.48 3.55 -9.55
C GLY A 44 12.12 4.90 -10.16
N GLU A 45 11.50 4.90 -11.34
CA GLU A 45 11.05 6.14 -11.98
C GLU A 45 9.91 6.79 -11.20
N GLY A 46 8.92 6.00 -10.76
CA GLY A 46 7.82 6.50 -9.94
C GLY A 46 8.30 7.07 -8.60
N LEU A 47 9.24 6.41 -7.93
CA LEU A 47 9.83 6.90 -6.68
C LEU A 47 10.61 8.22 -6.89
N PHE A 48 11.39 8.31 -7.96
CA PHE A 48 12.10 9.54 -8.30
C PHE A 48 11.15 10.74 -8.47
N TRP A 49 10.03 10.53 -9.19
CA TRP A 49 9.05 11.60 -9.39
C TRP A 49 8.25 11.90 -8.14
N LEU A 50 7.95 10.92 -7.31
CA LEU A 50 7.36 11.13 -5.98
C LEU A 50 8.25 12.07 -5.14
N ASP A 51 9.54 11.74 -5.01
CA ASP A 51 10.48 12.55 -4.23
C ASP A 51 10.52 13.99 -4.78
N ARG A 52 10.54 14.17 -6.10
CA ARG A 52 10.53 15.49 -6.74
C ARG A 52 9.25 16.29 -6.51
N ILE A 53 8.10 15.62 -6.43
CA ILE A 53 6.82 16.30 -6.13
C ILE A 53 6.81 16.72 -4.65
N LEU A 54 7.29 15.86 -3.76
CA LEU A 54 7.31 16.12 -2.31
C LEU A 54 8.31 17.22 -1.91
N GLU A 55 9.33 17.50 -2.72
CA GLU A 55 10.27 18.63 -2.53
C GLU A 55 9.63 20.01 -2.77
N LEU A 56 8.44 20.07 -3.34
CA LEU A 56 7.75 21.35 -3.58
C LEU A 56 7.35 22.00 -2.25
N LYS A 57 7.28 23.33 -2.23
CA LYS A 57 6.90 24.09 -1.03
C LYS A 57 5.50 23.71 -0.53
N ASN A 58 4.55 23.48 -1.45
CA ASN A 58 3.20 23.04 -1.17
C ASN A 58 2.92 21.83 -2.08
N PRO A 59 3.34 20.62 -1.70
CA PRO A 59 3.17 19.46 -2.55
C PRO A 59 1.69 19.07 -2.64
N PRO A 60 1.21 18.68 -3.82
CA PRO A 60 -0.10 18.04 -3.95
C PRO A 60 -0.12 16.71 -3.22
N ALA A 61 -1.30 16.19 -2.91
CA ALA A 61 -1.45 14.81 -2.47
C ALA A 61 -1.02 13.87 -3.61
N VAL A 62 -0.17 12.89 -3.33
CA VAL A 62 0.30 11.94 -4.34
C VAL A 62 -0.26 10.55 -4.05
N ILE A 63 -1.03 10.03 -5.01
CA ILE A 63 -1.55 8.67 -4.99
C ILE A 63 -0.85 7.89 -6.08
N LEU A 64 -0.26 6.76 -5.70
CA LEU A 64 0.49 5.93 -6.63
C LEU A 64 -0.41 4.91 -7.30
N ILE A 65 -0.15 4.64 -8.57
CA ILE A 65 -0.77 3.54 -9.30
C ILE A 65 0.32 2.50 -9.56
N THR A 66 0.11 1.28 -9.09
CA THR A 66 1.11 0.23 -9.15
C THR A 66 0.55 -1.09 -9.70
N ALA A 67 1.43 -1.92 -10.25
CA ALA A 67 1.05 -3.28 -10.62
C ALA A 67 1.02 -4.19 -9.37
N PHE A 68 0.35 -5.32 -9.49
CA PHE A 68 0.14 -6.26 -8.39
C PHE A 68 1.45 -6.83 -7.79
N GLY A 69 2.53 -6.85 -8.57
CA GLY A 69 3.84 -7.33 -8.12
C GLY A 69 4.66 -6.31 -7.31
N ASP A 70 4.26 -5.05 -7.30
CA ASP A 70 5.07 -3.94 -6.79
C ASP A 70 4.57 -3.39 -5.43
N ILE A 71 3.91 -4.23 -4.62
CA ILE A 71 3.34 -3.82 -3.32
C ILE A 71 4.43 -3.32 -2.36
N GLU A 72 5.62 -3.92 -2.36
CA GLU A 72 6.75 -3.45 -1.54
C GLU A 72 7.18 -2.03 -1.91
N LEU A 73 7.14 -1.72 -3.19
CA LEU A 73 7.41 -0.39 -3.71
C LEU A 73 6.33 0.62 -3.29
N ALA A 74 5.06 0.23 -3.33
CA ALA A 74 3.96 1.04 -2.85
C ALA A 74 4.15 1.40 -1.37
N VAL A 75 4.45 0.41 -0.52
CA VAL A 75 4.73 0.63 0.91
C VAL A 75 5.94 1.53 1.15
N SER A 76 7.03 1.33 0.39
CA SER A 76 8.20 2.20 0.45
C SER A 76 7.84 3.64 0.10
N SER A 77 6.95 3.83 -0.87
CA SER A 77 6.48 5.15 -1.31
C SER A 77 5.64 5.86 -0.25
N LEU A 78 4.81 5.12 0.49
CA LEU A 78 4.04 5.66 1.60
C LEU A 78 4.96 6.14 2.73
N LYS A 79 6.01 5.38 3.05
CA LYS A 79 7.05 5.80 4.02
C LYS A 79 7.78 7.06 3.57
N ARG A 80 7.85 7.34 2.27
CA ARG A 80 8.43 8.57 1.70
C ARG A 80 7.47 9.77 1.71
N GLY A 81 6.19 9.55 1.95
CA GLY A 81 5.19 10.62 2.05
C GLY A 81 4.12 10.62 0.95
N ALA A 82 4.00 9.56 0.16
CA ALA A 82 2.83 9.37 -0.68
C ALA A 82 1.57 9.29 0.19
N SER A 83 0.46 9.82 -0.32
CA SER A 83 -0.80 9.87 0.43
C SER A 83 -1.51 8.53 0.46
N ASP A 84 -1.47 7.78 -0.65
CA ASP A 84 -2.05 6.43 -0.76
C ASP A 84 -1.55 5.74 -2.04
N PHE A 85 -2.03 4.51 -2.30
CA PHE A 85 -1.73 3.78 -3.54
C PHE A 85 -2.93 2.97 -4.04
N ILE A 86 -2.94 2.70 -5.34
CA ILE A 86 -3.98 1.91 -6.01
C ILE A 86 -3.31 0.82 -6.84
N VAL A 87 -3.77 -0.42 -6.66
CA VAL A 87 -3.23 -1.59 -7.36
C VAL A 87 -4.03 -1.87 -8.63
N LYS A 88 -3.34 -2.05 -9.75
CA LYS A 88 -3.91 -2.49 -11.05
C LYS A 88 -4.22 -4.00 -11.00
N PRO A 89 -5.36 -4.45 -11.55
CA PRO A 89 -6.51 -3.67 -12.01
C PRO A 89 -7.33 -3.16 -10.81
N TRP A 90 -7.85 -1.96 -10.91
CA TRP A 90 -8.70 -1.36 -9.87
C TRP A 90 -10.18 -1.47 -10.21
N ASP A 91 -11.00 -1.40 -9.17
CA ASP A 91 -12.42 -1.10 -9.26
C ASP A 91 -12.64 0.42 -9.28
N ASN A 92 -13.53 0.89 -10.14
CA ASN A 92 -13.76 2.32 -10.32
C ASN A 92 -14.36 3.00 -9.08
N GLU A 93 -15.23 2.31 -8.38
CA GLU A 93 -15.85 2.82 -7.16
C GLU A 93 -14.79 2.96 -6.07
N LYS A 94 -13.95 1.95 -5.90
CA LYS A 94 -12.83 1.98 -4.95
C LYS A 94 -11.80 3.06 -5.32
N LEU A 95 -11.52 3.27 -6.60
CA LEU A 95 -10.66 4.37 -7.06
C LEU A 95 -11.22 5.72 -6.59
N ILE A 96 -12.50 5.99 -6.85
CA ILE A 96 -13.15 7.24 -6.46
C ILE A 96 -13.12 7.41 -4.94
N GLN A 97 -13.48 6.38 -4.18
CA GLN A 97 -13.47 6.41 -2.72
C GLN A 97 -12.08 6.76 -2.18
N THR A 98 -11.01 6.15 -2.70
CA THR A 98 -9.63 6.47 -2.31
C THR A 98 -9.29 7.92 -2.60
N LEU A 99 -9.65 8.42 -3.78
CA LEU A 99 -9.37 9.81 -4.16
C LEU A 99 -10.11 10.82 -3.30
N VAL A 100 -11.40 10.59 -3.03
CA VAL A 100 -12.22 11.45 -2.17
C VAL A 100 -11.69 11.43 -0.74
N HIS A 101 -11.36 10.25 -0.22
CA HIS A 101 -10.79 10.09 1.11
C HIS A 101 -9.48 10.89 1.26
N VAL A 102 -8.56 10.77 0.32
CA VAL A 102 -7.29 11.52 0.34
C VAL A 102 -7.54 13.04 0.23
N TRP A 103 -8.53 13.45 -0.55
CA TRP A 103 -8.92 14.86 -0.67
C TRP A 103 -9.44 15.43 0.66
N GLU A 104 -10.37 14.73 1.30
CA GLU A 104 -10.99 15.16 2.56
C GLU A 104 -9.96 15.24 3.71
N HIS A 105 -9.04 14.26 3.76
CA HIS A 105 -8.05 14.13 4.84
C HIS A 105 -6.71 14.83 4.55
N ARG A 106 -6.63 15.60 3.48
CA ARG A 106 -5.40 16.34 3.11
C ARG A 106 -4.88 17.25 4.22
N MET A 107 -5.77 17.75 5.06
CA MET A 107 -5.49 18.71 6.14
C MET A 107 -5.39 18.06 7.53
N GLU A 108 -5.64 16.76 7.65
CA GLU A 108 -5.62 16.06 8.94
C GLU A 108 -4.23 15.55 9.31
N SER A 109 -4.05 15.30 10.61
CA SER A 109 -2.77 14.92 11.19
C SER A 109 -2.22 13.58 10.68
N ASN A 110 -0.91 13.40 10.75
CA ASN A 110 -0.19 12.20 10.25
C ASN A 110 -0.68 10.86 10.83
N THR A 111 -1.45 10.85 11.91
CA THR A 111 -1.95 9.64 12.58
C THR A 111 -3.05 8.96 11.77
N ASP A 112 -3.98 9.75 11.21
CA ASP A 112 -5.10 9.21 10.42
C ASP A 112 -4.65 8.71 9.04
N LYS A 113 -3.61 9.35 8.48
CA LYS A 113 -2.97 8.87 7.24
C LYS A 113 -2.34 7.50 7.38
N ALA A 114 -1.69 7.22 8.52
CA ALA A 114 -1.05 5.92 8.75
C ALA A 114 -2.07 4.78 8.82
N SER A 115 -3.24 5.01 9.41
CA SER A 115 -4.31 4.00 9.49
C SER A 115 -4.92 3.69 8.12
N SER A 116 -5.26 4.70 7.33
CA SER A 116 -5.82 4.54 5.98
C SER A 116 -4.86 3.79 5.04
N VAL A 117 -3.58 4.12 5.14
CA VAL A 117 -2.51 3.47 4.37
C VAL A 117 -2.36 2.00 4.75
N ALA A 118 -2.42 1.70 6.05
CA ALA A 118 -2.35 0.31 6.53
C ALA A 118 -3.53 -0.52 6.02
N GLU A 119 -4.74 0.02 6.03
CA GLU A 119 -5.91 -0.65 5.48
C GLU A 119 -5.78 -0.92 3.97
N SER A 120 -5.30 0.04 3.20
CA SER A 120 -5.05 -0.13 1.77
C SER A 120 -4.04 -1.25 1.50
N LEU A 121 -2.98 -1.32 2.29
CA LEU A 121 -1.98 -2.37 2.23
C LEU A 121 -2.57 -3.75 2.56
N ILE A 122 -3.29 -3.87 3.66
CA ILE A 122 -3.92 -5.12 4.10
C ILE A 122 -4.88 -5.63 3.02
N ASN A 123 -5.73 -4.77 2.47
CA ASN A 123 -6.65 -5.12 1.41
C ASN A 123 -5.94 -5.58 0.13
N ALA A 124 -4.81 -4.94 -0.23
CA ALA A 124 -4.00 -5.34 -1.38
C ALA A 124 -3.36 -6.71 -1.17
N LEU A 125 -2.83 -7.01 0.03
CA LEU A 125 -2.26 -8.31 0.37
C LEU A 125 -3.33 -9.41 0.35
N LEU A 126 -4.49 -9.18 0.97
CA LEU A 126 -5.61 -10.14 0.93
C LEU A 126 -6.02 -10.46 -0.50
N LYS A 127 -6.20 -9.44 -1.33
CA LYS A 127 -6.55 -9.63 -2.75
C LYS A 127 -5.49 -10.45 -3.47
N LYS A 128 -4.21 -10.12 -3.27
CA LYS A 128 -3.08 -10.86 -3.85
C LYS A 128 -3.15 -12.35 -3.55
N TYR A 129 -3.28 -12.70 -2.29
CA TYR A 129 -3.21 -14.10 -1.90
C TYR A 129 -4.52 -14.86 -2.18
N THR A 130 -5.68 -14.22 -2.09
CA THR A 130 -6.94 -14.86 -2.48
C THR A 130 -7.00 -15.16 -3.97
N GLU A 131 -6.49 -14.28 -4.82
CA GLU A 131 -6.37 -14.54 -6.26
C GLU A 131 -5.34 -15.64 -6.55
N ALA A 132 -4.18 -15.62 -5.87
CA ALA A 132 -3.13 -16.63 -6.06
C ALA A 132 -3.59 -18.05 -5.68
N TYR A 133 -4.43 -18.17 -4.65
CA TYR A 133 -4.93 -19.46 -4.15
C TYR A 133 -6.36 -19.78 -4.62
N ALA A 134 -6.93 -18.99 -5.54
CA ALA A 134 -8.29 -19.13 -6.06
C ALA A 134 -9.37 -19.21 -4.96
N LYS A 135 -9.20 -18.43 -3.89
CA LYS A 135 -10.14 -18.35 -2.77
C LYS A 135 -11.00 -17.08 -2.83
N PRO A 136 -12.22 -17.10 -2.27
CA PRO A 136 -13.03 -15.90 -2.17
C PRO A 136 -12.38 -14.89 -1.23
N LEU A 137 -12.54 -13.59 -1.54
CA LEU A 137 -12.01 -12.52 -0.70
C LEU A 137 -12.80 -12.46 0.63
N PRO A 138 -12.17 -12.71 1.79
CA PRO A 138 -12.83 -12.66 3.07
C PRO A 138 -13.06 -11.22 3.53
N ARG A 139 -14.02 -11.02 4.44
CA ARG A 139 -14.19 -9.75 5.15
C ARG A 139 -13.39 -9.80 6.45
N LEU A 140 -12.73 -8.70 6.78
CA LEU A 140 -12.06 -8.55 8.07
C LEU A 140 -13.02 -7.97 9.11
N THR A 141 -12.83 -8.36 10.37
CA THR A 141 -13.42 -7.63 11.51
C THR A 141 -12.60 -6.37 11.80
N ALA A 142 -13.18 -5.40 12.50
CA ALA A 142 -12.48 -4.19 12.92
C ALA A 142 -11.23 -4.54 13.76
N GLU A 143 -11.35 -5.49 14.67
CA GLU A 143 -10.25 -5.97 15.50
C GLU A 143 -9.10 -6.61 14.67
N ALA A 144 -9.45 -7.33 13.60
CA ALA A 144 -8.45 -7.87 12.68
C ALA A 144 -7.72 -6.76 11.89
N VAL A 145 -8.46 -5.75 11.45
CA VAL A 145 -7.88 -4.57 10.76
C VAL A 145 -6.94 -3.82 11.70
N ASP A 146 -7.35 -3.57 12.95
CA ASP A 146 -6.53 -2.87 13.94
C ASP A 146 -5.23 -3.61 14.23
N LYS A 147 -5.30 -4.94 14.44
CA LYS A 147 -4.12 -5.80 14.68
C LYS A 147 -3.13 -5.76 13.51
N LEU A 148 -3.63 -5.92 12.29
CA LEU A 148 -2.79 -5.91 11.09
C LEU A 148 -2.24 -4.50 10.80
N SER A 149 -3.01 -3.45 11.09
CA SER A 149 -2.59 -2.06 10.96
C SER A 149 -1.46 -1.69 11.92
N ASP A 150 -1.53 -2.16 13.18
CA ASP A 150 -0.45 -2.00 14.16
C ASP A 150 0.84 -2.70 13.69
N MET A 151 0.73 -3.90 13.12
CA MET A 151 1.87 -4.62 12.54
C MET A 151 2.46 -3.88 11.33
N ALA A 152 1.62 -3.37 10.44
CA ALA A 152 2.06 -2.55 9.31
C ALA A 152 2.79 -1.27 9.77
N GLY A 153 2.29 -0.62 10.82
CA GLY A 153 2.86 0.58 11.43
C GLY A 153 4.25 0.35 12.04
N ARG A 154 4.53 -0.85 12.55
CA ARG A 154 5.85 -1.25 13.06
C ARG A 154 6.89 -1.46 11.94
N GLY A 155 6.44 -1.51 10.69
CA GLY A 155 7.30 -1.63 9.52
C GLY A 155 7.77 -3.03 9.18
N ASP A 156 7.24 -4.04 9.83
CA ASP A 156 7.56 -5.45 9.56
C ASP A 156 6.66 -6.02 8.44
N LEU A 157 6.89 -5.52 7.24
CA LEU A 157 6.10 -5.89 6.08
C LEU A 157 6.24 -7.37 5.71
N ALA A 158 7.44 -7.95 5.90
CA ALA A 158 7.68 -9.35 5.59
C ALA A 158 6.84 -10.26 6.49
N LEU A 159 6.78 -9.95 7.78
CA LEU A 159 5.94 -10.67 8.74
C LEU A 159 4.46 -10.48 8.43
N LEU A 160 4.02 -9.27 8.11
CA LEU A 160 2.63 -9.00 7.71
C LEU A 160 2.23 -9.81 6.47
N GLN A 161 3.07 -9.85 5.44
CA GLN A 161 2.85 -10.64 4.24
C GLN A 161 2.72 -12.12 4.55
N GLN A 162 3.65 -12.66 5.34
CA GLN A 162 3.67 -14.07 5.74
C GLN A 162 2.41 -14.46 6.53
N ILE A 163 1.98 -13.62 7.46
CA ILE A 163 0.79 -13.88 8.28
C ILE A 163 -0.47 -13.85 7.42
N VAL A 164 -0.63 -12.83 6.56
CA VAL A 164 -1.80 -12.73 5.67
C VAL A 164 -1.84 -13.89 4.69
N GLU A 165 -0.70 -14.26 4.08
CA GLU A 165 -0.59 -15.39 3.17
C GLU A 165 -0.99 -16.71 3.85
N ARG A 166 -0.41 -16.98 5.03
CA ARG A 166 -0.71 -18.18 5.83
C ARG A 166 -2.19 -18.25 6.21
N THR A 167 -2.76 -17.14 6.66
CA THR A 167 -4.18 -17.08 7.02
C THR A 167 -5.07 -17.36 5.83
N VAL A 168 -4.84 -16.74 4.68
CA VAL A 168 -5.59 -17.00 3.46
C VAL A 168 -5.44 -18.45 3.01
N LEU A 169 -4.27 -19.04 3.17
CA LEU A 169 -4.01 -20.43 2.79
C LEU A 169 -4.76 -21.43 3.68
N LEU A 170 -4.72 -21.24 5.01
CA LEU A 170 -5.17 -22.20 5.99
C LEU A 170 -6.62 -22.03 6.46
N VAL A 171 -7.16 -20.82 6.38
CA VAL A 171 -8.48 -20.49 6.93
C VAL A 171 -9.50 -20.32 5.80
N ASP A 172 -10.52 -21.17 5.80
CA ASP A 172 -11.64 -21.14 4.83
C ASP A 172 -12.88 -20.51 5.49
N LYS A 173 -12.76 -19.23 5.91
CA LYS A 173 -13.87 -18.46 6.46
C LYS A 173 -14.19 -17.26 5.56
N CYS A 174 -15.46 -16.92 5.45
CA CYS A 174 -15.89 -15.70 4.75
C CYS A 174 -15.60 -14.42 5.54
N ARG A 175 -15.29 -14.55 6.85
CA ARG A 175 -14.95 -13.45 7.75
C ARG A 175 -13.80 -13.90 8.64
N LEU A 176 -12.75 -13.08 8.69
CA LEU A 176 -11.56 -13.31 9.48
C LEU A 176 -11.52 -12.39 10.69
N ASP A 177 -11.21 -12.97 11.84
CA ASP A 177 -11.07 -12.29 13.12
C ASP A 177 -9.59 -12.08 13.46
N ALA A 178 -9.30 -11.27 14.48
CA ALA A 178 -7.94 -11.03 14.95
C ALA A 178 -7.21 -12.32 15.37
N ASP A 179 -7.95 -13.30 15.86
CA ASP A 179 -7.43 -14.60 16.29
C ASP A 179 -7.03 -15.50 15.12
N ASP A 180 -7.52 -15.27 13.92
CA ASP A 180 -7.13 -16.02 12.73
C ASP A 180 -5.72 -15.65 12.25
N PHE A 181 -5.18 -14.50 12.68
CA PHE A 181 -3.86 -14.01 12.35
C PHE A 181 -2.86 -14.28 13.48
N TYR A 182 -2.31 -15.50 13.50
CA TYR A 182 -1.32 -15.90 14.50
C TYR A 182 0.07 -15.40 14.14
N VAL A 183 0.71 -14.76 15.12
CA VAL A 183 2.15 -14.54 15.16
C VAL A 183 2.73 -15.69 15.98
N GLU A 184 3.29 -16.73 15.35
CA GLU A 184 4.21 -17.60 16.07
C GLU A 184 5.45 -16.74 16.32
N GLU A 185 5.69 -16.37 17.59
CA GLU A 185 7.03 -16.01 18.01
C GLU A 185 7.93 -17.18 17.61
N LEU A 186 8.85 -16.95 16.68
CA LEU A 186 9.94 -17.85 16.42
C LEU A 186 10.71 -17.94 17.74
N ALA A 187 10.34 -18.93 18.56
CA ALA A 187 11.15 -19.29 19.70
C ALA A 187 12.55 -19.53 19.16
N GLU A 188 13.47 -18.71 19.58
CA GLU A 188 14.89 -18.85 19.31
C GLU A 188 15.29 -20.27 19.61
N ALA A 189 15.45 -21.09 18.58
CA ALA A 189 16.11 -22.38 18.69
C ALA A 189 17.61 -22.14 18.86
N SER A 190 17.98 -21.55 20.00
CA SER A 190 19.35 -21.50 20.49
C SER A 190 19.54 -22.65 21.48
N HIS A 191 19.66 -23.85 20.98
CA HIS A 191 20.45 -24.87 21.66
C HIS A 191 21.75 -25.04 20.86
N PRO A 192 22.86 -24.49 21.35
CA PRO A 192 24.15 -24.99 20.90
C PRO A 192 24.28 -26.43 21.38
N CYS A 193 24.28 -27.33 20.42
CA CYS A 193 24.71 -28.71 20.69
C CYS A 193 26.18 -28.65 21.06
N THR A 194 26.52 -28.65 22.35
CA THR A 194 27.87 -28.83 22.84
C THR A 194 28.27 -30.27 22.63
N LEU A 195 29.36 -30.46 21.91
CA LEU A 195 30.07 -31.74 21.62
C LEU A 195 30.77 -32.30 22.86
N GLU A 196 30.08 -32.46 23.98
CA GLU A 196 30.72 -32.98 25.22
C GLU A 196 30.00 -34.18 25.86
N ASP A 197 29.08 -34.87 25.19
CA ASP A 197 28.48 -36.11 25.71
C ASP A 197 28.77 -37.30 24.79
N MET A 198 30.04 -37.52 24.45
CA MET A 198 30.53 -38.77 23.91
C MET A 198 31.87 -39.12 24.60
N GLU A 199 31.79 -39.62 25.84
CA GLU A 199 32.71 -40.59 26.45
C GLU A 199 31.93 -41.61 27.29
#